data_5695f41737978724a593ad204faf65db
#
_entry.id   5695f41737978724a593ad204faf65db
#
_cell.length_a   1.000
_cell.length_b   1.000
_cell.length_c   1.000
_cell.angle_alpha   90.00
_cell.angle_beta   90.00
_cell.angle_gamma   90.00
#
_symmetry.space_group_name_H-M   'P 1'
#
loop_
_entity.id
_entity.type
_entity.pdbx_description
1 polymer ?
#
loop_
_entity_poly.entity_id
_entity_poly.type
_entity_poly.pdbx_seq_one_letter_code
_entity_poly.pdbx_strand_id
1 'polypeptide(L)'
;MTETAQMRTWAEISLDRLAHNYQTLRAMLAPDCRFLGLCKANAYGHGALQVGRKLEALGADMLAVACVDEAAELRRGGVTIPILCLGQTPPQLAELLLEHDVTQTVSDLETGRALARAAQAAGRTLKIHVKVDTGMTRLGFLWREGGERETAAAIAALCALPGLEAEGLFTHFARADEYDVSPAKTQLDRFLAFASLLEENGIHIPMKHCSNSAGLIRMQEANLDAVRAGITIYGVYPSQQVEKHIVELKPVMELKSHVSFVKKITKGTAVSYGGTFIAPKDMQLATIPVGYAD
;
A
#
# COMPACT_ATOMS: atom_id res chain seq x y z
N MET A 1 -36.92 -9.12 -2.94
CA MET A 1 -36.14 -8.88 -1.72
C MET A 1 -34.69 -8.64 -2.18
N THR A 2 -34.04 -7.59 -1.74
CA THR A 2 -32.63 -7.37 -2.07
C THR A 2 -31.78 -8.49 -1.44
N GLU A 3 -30.71 -8.89 -2.13
CA GLU A 3 -29.79 -9.95 -1.68
C GLU A 3 -29.32 -9.75 -0.22
N THR A 4 -29.12 -8.50 0.20
CA THR A 4 -28.75 -8.10 1.57
C THR A 4 -29.80 -8.42 2.64
N ALA A 5 -31.10 -8.56 2.28
CA ALA A 5 -32.15 -8.92 3.22
C ALA A 5 -32.01 -10.35 3.76
N GLN A 6 -31.21 -11.20 3.10
CA GLN A 6 -30.95 -12.59 3.49
C GLN A 6 -29.61 -12.75 4.22
N MET A 7 -28.77 -11.71 4.26
CA MET A 7 -27.47 -11.74 4.93
C MET A 7 -27.61 -11.47 6.43
N ARG A 8 -26.91 -12.27 7.25
CA ARG A 8 -26.79 -12.06 8.69
C ARG A 8 -25.94 -10.82 9.02
N THR A 9 -24.79 -10.75 8.40
CA THR A 9 -23.78 -9.70 8.54
C THR A 9 -23.04 -9.55 7.21
N TRP A 10 -22.73 -8.32 6.80
CA TRP A 10 -21.98 -8.06 5.54
C TRP A 10 -21.16 -6.78 5.64
N ALA A 11 -20.10 -6.72 4.84
CA ALA A 11 -19.37 -5.51 4.58
C ALA A 11 -19.90 -4.85 3.30
N GLU A 12 -20.25 -3.57 3.38
CA GLU A 12 -20.67 -2.76 2.24
C GLU A 12 -19.51 -1.85 1.82
N ILE A 13 -19.11 -1.94 0.55
CA ILE A 13 -17.98 -1.19 0.00
C ILE A 13 -18.50 -0.11 -0.95
N SER A 14 -18.21 1.15 -0.64
CA SER A 14 -18.62 2.30 -1.46
C SER A 14 -17.51 2.73 -2.41
N LEU A 15 -17.63 2.38 -3.70
CA LEU A 15 -16.69 2.82 -4.74
C LEU A 15 -16.79 4.34 -5.02
N ASP A 16 -17.87 5.00 -4.65
CA ASP A 16 -18.00 6.46 -4.76
C ASP A 16 -17.21 7.18 -3.66
N ARG A 17 -17.18 6.63 -2.44
CA ARG A 17 -16.33 7.15 -1.37
C ARG A 17 -14.83 6.90 -1.68
N LEU A 18 -14.51 5.76 -2.29
CA LEU A 18 -13.16 5.50 -2.82
C LEU A 18 -12.77 6.56 -3.86
N ALA A 19 -13.66 6.86 -4.81
CA ALA A 19 -13.43 7.88 -5.82
C ALA A 19 -13.23 9.27 -5.21
N HIS A 20 -14.04 9.65 -4.21
CA HIS A 20 -13.88 10.89 -3.47
C HIS A 20 -12.49 10.97 -2.83
N ASN A 21 -12.08 9.93 -2.09
CA ASN A 21 -10.78 9.91 -1.42
C ASN A 21 -9.63 10.00 -2.43
N TYR A 22 -9.70 9.23 -3.53
CA TYR A 22 -8.71 9.30 -4.59
C TYR A 22 -8.59 10.71 -5.16
N GLN A 23 -9.70 11.34 -5.55
CA GLN A 23 -9.72 12.68 -6.14
C GLN A 23 -9.19 13.73 -5.15
N THR A 24 -9.58 13.64 -3.88
CA THR A 24 -9.11 14.55 -2.84
C THR A 24 -7.60 14.43 -2.60
N LEU A 25 -7.07 13.20 -2.54
CA LEU A 25 -5.63 12.96 -2.40
C LEU A 25 -4.87 13.35 -3.67
N ARG A 26 -5.41 13.09 -4.85
CA ARG A 26 -4.80 13.46 -6.15
C ARG A 26 -4.68 14.98 -6.29
N ALA A 27 -5.65 15.73 -5.81
CA ALA A 27 -5.64 17.20 -5.83
C ALA A 27 -4.55 17.82 -4.93
N MET A 28 -3.97 17.06 -4.01
CA MET A 28 -2.82 17.51 -3.17
C MET A 28 -1.47 17.38 -3.89
N LEU A 29 -1.41 16.71 -5.03
CA LEU A 29 -0.17 16.39 -5.73
C LEU A 29 0.08 17.35 -6.89
N ALA A 30 1.37 17.54 -7.22
CA ALA A 30 1.74 18.19 -8.46
C ALA A 30 1.20 17.40 -9.67
N PRO A 31 0.92 18.08 -10.82
CA PRO A 31 0.32 17.43 -11.99
C PRO A 31 1.13 16.26 -12.53
N ASP A 32 2.46 16.31 -12.44
CA ASP A 32 3.43 15.31 -12.90
C ASP A 32 3.75 14.24 -11.86
N CYS A 33 3.33 14.41 -10.61
CA CYS A 33 3.51 13.41 -9.56
C CYS A 33 2.55 12.23 -9.78
N ARG A 34 3.08 11.03 -9.97
CA ARG A 34 2.30 9.81 -10.21
C ARG A 34 1.61 9.29 -8.95
N PHE A 35 0.45 8.70 -9.13
CA PHE A 35 -0.35 8.13 -8.04
C PHE A 35 -0.34 6.60 -8.11
N LEU A 36 0.30 5.95 -7.14
CA LEU A 36 0.26 4.50 -6.97
C LEU A 36 -0.82 4.14 -5.95
N GLY A 37 -1.88 3.47 -6.40
CA GLY A 37 -2.96 2.98 -5.54
C GLY A 37 -2.62 1.60 -4.97
N LEU A 38 -2.63 1.45 -3.64
CA LEU A 38 -2.29 0.19 -2.98
C LEU A 38 -3.49 -0.74 -2.91
N CYS A 39 -3.39 -1.90 -3.59
CA CYS A 39 -4.43 -2.94 -3.63
C CYS A 39 -4.01 -4.24 -2.92
N LYS A 40 -2.90 -4.24 -2.16
CA LYS A 40 -2.41 -5.40 -1.41
C LYS A 40 -3.42 -5.89 -0.37
N ALA A 41 -3.29 -7.15 0.06
CA ALA A 41 -4.16 -7.81 1.05
C ALA A 41 -5.65 -7.65 0.69
N ASN A 42 -5.98 -8.05 -0.56
CA ASN A 42 -7.31 -7.90 -1.13
C ASN A 42 -7.85 -6.45 -1.00
N ALA A 43 -7.00 -5.46 -1.36
CA ALA A 43 -7.30 -4.03 -1.19
C ALA A 43 -7.68 -3.70 0.27
N TYR A 44 -6.88 -4.17 1.23
CA TYR A 44 -7.16 -4.03 2.67
C TYR A 44 -8.54 -4.60 3.06
N GLY A 45 -8.96 -5.69 2.41
CA GLY A 45 -10.26 -6.34 2.63
C GLY A 45 -11.42 -5.74 1.84
N HIS A 46 -11.18 -4.76 0.95
CA HIS A 46 -12.23 -4.05 0.21
C HIS A 46 -12.56 -4.68 -1.17
N GLY A 47 -11.86 -5.75 -1.56
CA GLY A 47 -12.03 -6.38 -2.88
C GLY A 47 -11.06 -5.82 -3.92
N ALA A 48 -9.90 -6.48 -4.10
CA ALA A 48 -8.79 -5.96 -4.90
C ALA A 48 -9.18 -5.67 -6.35
N LEU A 49 -9.97 -6.56 -6.97
CA LEU A 49 -10.33 -6.40 -8.37
C LEU A 49 -11.24 -5.19 -8.62
N GLN A 50 -12.29 -5.01 -7.79
CA GLN A 50 -13.23 -3.89 -7.92
C GLN A 50 -12.54 -2.56 -7.63
N VAL A 51 -11.69 -2.52 -6.58
CA VAL A 51 -10.90 -1.35 -6.22
C VAL A 51 -9.88 -1.02 -7.31
N GLY A 52 -9.13 -2.01 -7.79
CA GLY A 52 -8.12 -1.82 -8.83
C GLY A 52 -8.70 -1.26 -10.13
N ARG A 53 -9.80 -1.84 -10.61
CA ARG A 53 -10.53 -1.34 -11.78
C ARG A 53 -11.08 0.08 -11.59
N LYS A 54 -11.57 0.38 -10.38
CA LYS A 54 -12.07 1.74 -10.07
C LYS A 54 -10.95 2.74 -10.05
N LEU A 55 -9.79 2.43 -9.46
CA LEU A 55 -8.61 3.31 -9.45
C LEU A 55 -8.06 3.53 -10.86
N GLU A 56 -7.98 2.48 -11.68
CA GLU A 56 -7.61 2.57 -13.11
C GLU A 56 -8.56 3.50 -13.87
N ALA A 57 -9.87 3.33 -13.72
CA ALA A 57 -10.88 4.17 -14.36
C ALA A 57 -10.84 5.64 -13.87
N LEU A 58 -10.36 5.89 -12.67
CA LEU A 58 -10.15 7.24 -12.11
C LEU A 58 -8.84 7.89 -12.57
N GLY A 59 -7.96 7.15 -13.26
CA GLY A 59 -6.68 7.63 -13.76
C GLY A 59 -5.52 7.48 -12.78
N ALA A 60 -5.54 6.47 -11.91
CA ALA A 60 -4.34 6.09 -11.18
C ALA A 60 -3.25 5.65 -12.15
N ASP A 61 -2.00 6.09 -11.91
CA ASP A 61 -0.89 5.84 -12.82
C ASP A 61 -0.36 4.40 -12.71
N MET A 62 -0.51 3.77 -11.52
CA MET A 62 0.00 2.45 -11.21
C MET A 62 -0.77 1.87 -10.03
N LEU A 63 -0.87 0.54 -9.94
CA LEU A 63 -1.27 -0.13 -8.70
C LEU A 63 -0.05 -0.72 -7.99
N ALA A 64 -0.18 -0.95 -6.68
CA ALA A 64 0.86 -1.63 -5.93
C ALA A 64 0.27 -2.73 -5.03
N VAL A 65 0.93 -3.88 -5.03
CA VAL A 65 0.53 -5.10 -4.33
C VAL A 65 1.66 -5.61 -3.43
N ALA A 66 1.38 -6.61 -2.58
CA ALA A 66 2.40 -7.18 -1.71
C ALA A 66 3.15 -8.35 -2.33
N CYS A 67 2.51 -9.13 -3.20
CA CYS A 67 3.09 -10.33 -3.83
C CYS A 67 2.63 -10.48 -5.29
N VAL A 68 3.30 -11.35 -6.03
CA VAL A 68 3.01 -11.60 -7.45
C VAL A 68 1.63 -12.22 -7.66
N ASP A 69 1.13 -13.03 -6.73
CA ASP A 69 -0.19 -13.66 -6.83
C ASP A 69 -1.31 -12.62 -6.85
N GLU A 70 -1.21 -11.57 -6.02
CA GLU A 70 -2.15 -10.45 -6.01
C GLU A 70 -2.11 -9.67 -7.35
N ALA A 71 -0.92 -9.50 -7.94
CA ALA A 71 -0.77 -8.88 -9.24
C ALA A 71 -1.42 -9.73 -10.34
N ALA A 72 -1.19 -11.05 -10.32
CA ALA A 72 -1.76 -12.00 -11.26
C ALA A 72 -3.30 -12.02 -11.17
N GLU A 73 -3.88 -11.91 -9.98
CA GLU A 73 -5.33 -11.79 -9.79
C GLU A 73 -5.87 -10.53 -10.46
N LEU A 74 -5.24 -9.37 -10.24
CA LEU A 74 -5.62 -8.10 -10.88
C LEU A 74 -5.51 -8.18 -12.41
N ARG A 75 -4.44 -8.78 -12.94
CA ARG A 75 -4.25 -8.95 -14.40
C ARG A 75 -5.32 -9.86 -15.00
N ARG A 76 -5.57 -11.03 -14.40
CA ARG A 76 -6.66 -11.93 -14.83
C ARG A 76 -8.02 -11.27 -14.76
N GLY A 77 -8.19 -10.34 -13.81
CA GLY A 77 -9.36 -9.49 -13.69
C GLY A 77 -9.42 -8.34 -14.69
N GLY A 78 -8.46 -8.19 -15.61
CA GLY A 78 -8.47 -7.21 -16.71
C GLY A 78 -7.93 -5.83 -16.35
N VAL A 79 -7.21 -5.65 -15.24
CA VAL A 79 -6.44 -4.44 -14.94
C VAL A 79 -5.26 -4.34 -15.92
N THR A 80 -5.08 -3.19 -16.56
CA THR A 80 -4.09 -2.97 -17.63
C THR A 80 -2.96 -2.01 -17.24
N ILE A 81 -3.20 -1.07 -16.31
CA ILE A 81 -2.16 -0.15 -15.86
C ILE A 81 -0.99 -0.88 -15.17
N PRO A 82 0.22 -0.29 -15.10
CA PRO A 82 1.36 -0.90 -14.43
C PRO A 82 1.05 -1.36 -13.00
N ILE A 83 1.64 -2.49 -12.59
CA ILE A 83 1.50 -3.03 -11.23
C ILE A 83 2.88 -3.22 -10.62
N LEU A 84 3.14 -2.61 -9.47
CA LEU A 84 4.36 -2.77 -8.68
C LEU A 84 4.16 -3.79 -7.56
N CYS A 85 4.93 -4.87 -7.58
CA CYS A 85 5.05 -5.79 -6.45
C CYS A 85 6.03 -5.20 -5.43
N LEU A 86 5.53 -4.84 -4.25
CA LEU A 86 6.32 -4.20 -3.17
C LEU A 86 7.12 -5.19 -2.32
N GLY A 87 6.69 -6.43 -2.28
CA GLY A 87 7.40 -7.51 -1.59
C GLY A 87 8.48 -8.14 -2.46
N GLN A 88 9.28 -9.00 -1.85
CA GLN A 88 10.28 -9.76 -2.57
C GLN A 88 9.65 -11.03 -3.14
N THR A 89 9.77 -11.21 -4.45
CA THR A 89 9.31 -12.43 -5.13
C THR A 89 10.45 -13.44 -5.17
N PRO A 90 10.23 -14.68 -4.70
CA PRO A 90 11.22 -15.74 -4.85
C PRO A 90 11.58 -15.93 -6.33
N PRO A 91 12.89 -16.11 -6.68
CA PRO A 91 13.32 -16.24 -8.07
C PRO A 91 12.61 -17.36 -8.86
N GLN A 92 12.12 -18.39 -8.17
CA GLN A 92 11.36 -19.49 -8.77
C GLN A 92 10.00 -19.03 -9.35
N LEU A 93 9.49 -17.88 -8.91
CA LEU A 93 8.25 -17.28 -9.39
C LEU A 93 8.49 -16.12 -10.39
N ALA A 94 9.73 -15.96 -10.87
CA ALA A 94 10.07 -14.89 -11.82
C ALA A 94 9.28 -14.99 -13.14
N GLU A 95 8.92 -16.20 -13.57
CA GLU A 95 8.07 -16.40 -14.75
C GLU A 95 6.71 -15.74 -14.61
N LEU A 96 6.10 -15.76 -13.41
CA LEU A 96 4.81 -15.10 -13.17
C LEU A 96 4.91 -13.57 -13.26
N LEU A 97 6.04 -12.99 -12.83
CA LEU A 97 6.30 -11.55 -12.99
C LEU A 97 6.33 -11.16 -14.48
N LEU A 98 6.99 -11.99 -15.27
CA LEU A 98 7.12 -11.78 -16.72
C LEU A 98 5.80 -12.04 -17.44
N GLU A 99 5.10 -13.13 -17.12
CA GLU A 99 3.81 -13.49 -17.72
C GLU A 99 2.77 -12.39 -17.53
N HIS A 100 2.70 -11.83 -16.30
CA HIS A 100 1.70 -10.85 -15.93
C HIS A 100 2.18 -9.40 -16.07
N ASP A 101 3.33 -9.14 -16.66
CA ASP A 101 3.93 -7.81 -16.82
C ASP A 101 3.91 -7.01 -15.52
N VAL A 102 4.55 -7.57 -14.48
CA VAL A 102 4.61 -6.99 -13.14
C VAL A 102 5.97 -6.38 -12.89
N THR A 103 6.03 -5.10 -12.53
CA THR A 103 7.25 -4.44 -12.06
C THR A 103 7.61 -4.96 -10.66
N GLN A 104 8.85 -5.39 -10.46
CA GLN A 104 9.30 -6.02 -9.23
C GLN A 104 10.18 -5.10 -8.37
N THR A 105 9.90 -5.04 -7.07
CA THR A 105 10.83 -4.45 -6.10
C THR A 105 12.06 -5.33 -5.92
N VAL A 106 13.26 -4.75 -6.04
CA VAL A 106 14.53 -5.44 -5.77
C VAL A 106 15.22 -4.78 -4.58
N SER A 107 15.58 -5.60 -3.60
CA SER A 107 16.12 -5.19 -2.31
C SER A 107 17.58 -5.60 -2.07
N ASP A 108 18.15 -6.45 -2.94
CA ASP A 108 19.52 -6.94 -2.87
C ASP A 108 20.01 -7.40 -4.26
N LEU A 109 21.33 -7.46 -4.41
CA LEU A 109 21.96 -7.80 -5.67
C LEU A 109 21.83 -9.28 -6.05
N GLU A 110 21.75 -10.18 -5.07
CA GLU A 110 21.64 -11.63 -5.31
C GLU A 110 20.30 -11.97 -5.95
N THR A 111 19.21 -11.48 -5.35
CA THR A 111 17.86 -11.57 -5.92
C THR A 111 17.81 -10.93 -7.31
N GLY A 112 18.40 -9.74 -7.46
CA GLY A 112 18.47 -9.07 -8.76
C GLY A 112 19.15 -9.92 -9.83
N ARG A 113 20.28 -10.55 -9.52
CA ARG A 113 20.98 -11.47 -10.44
C ARG A 113 20.13 -12.68 -10.82
N ALA A 114 19.38 -13.23 -9.87
CA ALA A 114 18.51 -14.38 -10.16
C ALA A 114 17.34 -13.98 -11.07
N LEU A 115 16.71 -12.84 -10.82
CA LEU A 115 15.64 -12.29 -11.66
C LEU A 115 16.16 -11.93 -13.08
N ALA A 116 17.34 -11.34 -13.18
CA ALA A 116 17.99 -11.03 -14.46
C ALA A 116 18.20 -12.29 -15.31
N ARG A 117 18.71 -13.36 -14.69
CA ARG A 117 18.89 -14.67 -15.41
C ARG A 117 17.56 -15.22 -15.90
N ALA A 118 16.50 -15.16 -15.08
CA ALA A 118 15.17 -15.61 -15.49
C ALA A 118 14.61 -14.78 -16.66
N ALA A 119 14.75 -13.46 -16.60
CA ALA A 119 14.31 -12.56 -17.68
C ALA A 119 15.05 -12.83 -18.99
N GLN A 120 16.38 -13.01 -18.93
CA GLN A 120 17.19 -13.35 -20.10
C GLN A 120 16.81 -14.71 -20.70
N ALA A 121 16.61 -15.73 -19.85
CA ALA A 121 16.19 -17.06 -20.30
C ALA A 121 14.82 -17.02 -21.01
N ALA A 122 13.94 -16.12 -20.58
CA ALA A 122 12.64 -15.88 -21.22
C ALA A 122 12.73 -14.95 -22.45
N GLY A 123 13.89 -14.38 -22.77
CA GLY A 123 14.05 -13.40 -23.86
C GLY A 123 13.28 -12.08 -23.61
N ARG A 124 13.06 -11.72 -22.34
CA ARG A 124 12.28 -10.56 -21.92
C ARG A 124 13.09 -9.63 -21.02
N THR A 125 12.59 -8.42 -20.82
CA THR A 125 13.10 -7.47 -19.84
C THR A 125 12.10 -7.35 -18.68
N LEU A 126 12.60 -7.47 -17.44
CA LEU A 126 11.83 -7.27 -16.24
C LEU A 126 12.06 -5.85 -15.72
N LYS A 127 11.00 -5.07 -15.59
CA LYS A 127 11.04 -3.76 -14.97
C LYS A 127 11.17 -3.90 -13.46
N ILE A 128 12.02 -3.08 -12.87
CA ILE A 128 12.28 -3.13 -11.44
C ILE A 128 12.24 -1.75 -10.80
N HIS A 129 11.79 -1.72 -9.52
CA HIS A 129 12.03 -0.61 -8.61
C HIS A 129 13.07 -1.01 -7.58
N VAL A 130 14.16 -0.27 -7.52
CA VAL A 130 15.23 -0.47 -6.55
C VAL A 130 14.82 0.12 -5.20
N LYS A 131 14.83 -0.69 -4.15
CA LYS A 131 14.49 -0.21 -2.82
C LYS A 131 15.72 0.05 -1.99
N VAL A 132 15.80 1.27 -1.42
CA VAL A 132 16.80 1.68 -0.44
C VAL A 132 16.18 1.73 0.95
N ASP A 133 16.82 1.10 1.92
CA ASP A 133 16.42 1.18 3.32
C ASP A 133 17.14 2.32 4.02
N THR A 134 16.44 3.42 4.24
CA THR A 134 16.94 4.62 4.91
C THR A 134 16.55 4.69 6.39
N GLY A 135 15.93 3.61 6.92
CA GLY A 135 15.55 3.54 8.34
C GLY A 135 14.22 2.85 8.65
N MET A 136 13.59 2.16 7.66
CA MET A 136 12.43 1.30 7.90
C MET A 136 12.83 -0.09 8.42
N THR A 137 14.04 -0.55 8.09
CA THR A 137 14.68 -1.80 8.52
C THR A 137 13.83 -3.05 8.25
N ARG A 138 13.29 -3.12 7.03
CA ARG A 138 12.45 -4.24 6.59
C ARG A 138 12.93 -4.90 5.31
N LEU A 139 13.10 -4.13 4.24
CA LEU A 139 13.58 -4.54 2.92
C LEU A 139 14.36 -3.38 2.30
N GLY A 140 15.35 -3.68 1.46
CA GLY A 140 16.08 -2.70 0.66
C GLY A 140 17.58 -2.78 0.85
N PHE A 141 18.30 -2.21 -0.12
CA PHE A 141 19.74 -1.96 0.00
C PHE A 141 19.96 -1.02 1.19
N LEU A 142 20.70 -1.50 2.18
CA LEU A 142 20.85 -0.78 3.44
C LEU A 142 21.69 0.48 3.26
N TRP A 143 21.11 1.65 3.52
CA TRP A 143 21.85 2.87 3.71
C TRP A 143 22.59 2.84 5.06
N ARG A 144 23.90 3.07 5.05
CA ARG A 144 24.74 3.16 6.23
C ARG A 144 25.65 4.36 6.11
N GLU A 145 25.79 5.12 7.18
CA GLU A 145 26.76 6.21 7.24
C GLU A 145 28.17 5.66 7.00
N GLY A 146 28.88 6.26 6.05
CA GLY A 146 30.19 5.80 5.60
C GLY A 146 30.20 4.56 4.70
N GLY A 147 29.04 3.95 4.43
CA GLY A 147 28.86 2.79 3.53
C GLY A 147 28.10 3.10 2.24
N GLU A 148 27.79 4.37 1.98
CA GLU A 148 26.95 4.80 0.87
C GLU A 148 27.54 4.39 -0.49
N ARG A 149 28.86 4.49 -0.64
CA ARG A 149 29.58 4.13 -1.89
C ARG A 149 29.50 2.64 -2.18
N GLU A 150 29.58 1.78 -1.14
CA GLU A 150 29.44 0.33 -1.28
C GLU A 150 28.02 -0.01 -1.73
N THR A 151 27.00 0.59 -1.11
CA THR A 151 25.60 0.43 -1.48
C THR A 151 25.34 0.94 -2.90
N ALA A 152 25.90 2.09 -3.28
CA ALA A 152 25.78 2.64 -4.62
C ALA A 152 26.43 1.72 -5.66
N ALA A 153 27.62 1.14 -5.38
CA ALA A 153 28.26 0.18 -6.26
C ALA A 153 27.42 -1.09 -6.47
N ALA A 154 26.76 -1.59 -5.41
CA ALA A 154 25.86 -2.73 -5.52
C ALA A 154 24.63 -2.42 -6.39
N ILE A 155 24.04 -1.22 -6.27
CA ILE A 155 22.95 -0.78 -7.13
C ILE A 155 23.41 -0.55 -8.57
N ALA A 156 24.61 0.01 -8.76
CA ALA A 156 25.22 0.12 -10.10
C ALA A 156 25.34 -1.25 -10.78
N ALA A 157 25.87 -2.22 -10.04
CA ALA A 157 25.97 -3.60 -10.53
C ALA A 157 24.60 -4.22 -10.84
N LEU A 158 23.57 -3.91 -10.06
CA LEU A 158 22.18 -4.32 -10.33
C LEU A 158 21.65 -3.69 -11.62
N CYS A 159 21.79 -2.38 -11.79
CA CYS A 159 21.28 -1.65 -12.96
C CYS A 159 22.01 -2.05 -14.26
N ALA A 160 23.25 -2.55 -14.15
CA ALA A 160 24.02 -3.06 -15.31
C ALA A 160 23.64 -4.49 -15.72
N LEU A 161 22.78 -5.19 -14.97
CA LEU A 161 22.41 -6.57 -15.31
C LEU A 161 21.51 -6.59 -16.55
N PRO A 162 21.90 -7.33 -17.60
CA PRO A 162 21.06 -7.48 -18.78
C PRO A 162 19.77 -8.24 -18.41
N GLY A 163 18.65 -7.83 -19.02
CA GLY A 163 17.32 -8.38 -18.72
C GLY A 163 16.59 -7.67 -17.56
N LEU A 164 17.20 -6.66 -16.92
CA LEU A 164 16.52 -5.76 -15.97
C LEU A 164 16.47 -4.33 -16.50
N GLU A 165 15.39 -3.63 -16.17
CA GLU A 165 15.21 -2.21 -16.41
C GLU A 165 14.82 -1.51 -15.11
N ALA A 166 15.71 -0.71 -14.53
CA ALA A 166 15.46 0.05 -13.31
C ALA A 166 14.67 1.32 -13.63
N GLU A 167 13.35 1.28 -13.47
CA GLU A 167 12.46 2.42 -13.72
C GLU A 167 12.14 3.23 -12.46
N GLY A 168 12.38 2.70 -11.25
CA GLY A 168 12.10 3.37 -10.01
C GLY A 168 13.14 3.15 -8.91
N LEU A 169 13.34 4.18 -8.09
CA LEU A 169 14.13 4.17 -6.86
C LEU A 169 13.25 4.63 -5.70
N PHE A 170 13.20 3.89 -4.59
CA PHE A 170 12.33 4.29 -3.51
C PHE A 170 12.80 3.89 -2.11
N THR A 171 12.28 4.62 -1.13
CA THR A 171 12.34 4.26 0.28
C THR A 171 10.93 4.19 0.90
N HIS A 172 10.84 3.88 2.18
CA HIS A 172 9.56 3.87 2.90
C HIS A 172 9.74 4.48 4.29
N PHE A 173 8.91 5.47 4.61
CA PHE A 173 8.94 6.13 5.91
C PHE A 173 8.42 5.22 7.01
N ALA A 174 9.15 5.16 8.11
CA ALA A 174 8.80 4.38 9.29
C ALA A 174 7.84 5.14 10.22
N ARG A 175 7.99 6.48 10.30
CA ARG A 175 7.36 7.31 11.34
C ARG A 175 6.80 8.63 10.79
N ALA A 176 6.28 8.64 9.56
CA ALA A 176 5.69 9.86 8.97
C ALA A 176 4.31 10.20 9.56
N ASP A 177 3.68 9.27 10.28
CA ASP A 177 2.37 9.40 10.91
C ASP A 177 2.40 9.83 12.38
N GLU A 178 3.60 10.05 12.95
CA GLU A 178 3.79 10.55 14.32
C GLU A 178 3.78 12.08 14.37
N TYR A 179 3.56 12.68 15.57
CA TYR A 179 3.63 14.14 15.74
C TYR A 179 4.98 14.70 15.30
N ASP A 180 6.06 14.06 15.72
CA ASP A 180 7.41 14.41 15.30
C ASP A 180 7.77 13.71 13.99
N VAL A 181 7.77 14.46 12.91
CA VAL A 181 8.16 13.96 11.58
C VAL A 181 9.67 14.03 11.31
N SER A 182 10.48 14.49 12.29
CA SER A 182 11.94 14.61 12.13
C SER A 182 12.61 13.28 11.70
N PRO A 183 12.19 12.10 12.22
CA PRO A 183 12.75 10.83 11.74
C PRO A 183 12.43 10.56 10.26
N ALA A 184 11.24 10.93 9.80
CA ALA A 184 10.87 10.77 8.39
C ALA A 184 11.62 11.77 7.49
N LYS A 185 11.85 13.01 7.96
CA LYS A 185 12.70 13.99 7.27
C LYS A 185 14.14 13.49 7.15
N THR A 186 14.70 12.92 8.22
CA THR A 186 16.03 12.29 8.17
C THR A 186 16.08 11.16 7.14
N GLN A 187 15.03 10.33 7.02
CA GLN A 187 14.95 9.31 5.98
C GLN A 187 14.90 9.93 4.57
N LEU A 188 14.17 11.03 4.39
CA LEU A 188 14.10 11.76 3.13
C LEU A 188 15.47 12.33 2.75
N ASP A 189 16.15 13.03 3.68
CA ASP A 189 17.47 13.62 3.44
C ASP A 189 18.48 12.55 3.02
N ARG A 190 18.52 11.42 3.74
CA ARG A 190 19.35 10.25 3.37
C ARG A 190 19.04 9.72 1.97
N PHE A 191 17.75 9.63 1.64
CA PHE A 191 17.30 9.14 0.34
C PHE A 191 17.71 10.08 -0.79
N LEU A 192 17.50 11.39 -0.63
CA LEU A 192 17.84 12.40 -1.63
C LEU A 192 19.36 12.50 -1.84
N ALA A 193 20.15 12.52 -0.76
CA ALA A 193 21.61 12.50 -0.83
C ALA A 193 22.12 11.23 -1.54
N PHE A 194 21.49 10.09 -1.25
CA PHE A 194 21.84 8.82 -1.89
C PHE A 194 21.45 8.78 -3.38
N ALA A 195 20.29 9.31 -3.74
CA ALA A 195 19.87 9.45 -5.13
C ALA A 195 20.83 10.35 -5.93
N SER A 196 21.28 11.47 -5.34
CA SER A 196 22.30 12.34 -5.94
C SER A 196 23.63 11.61 -6.13
N LEU A 197 24.06 10.82 -5.16
CA LEU A 197 25.28 10.01 -5.27
C LEU A 197 25.19 8.98 -6.44
N LEU A 198 24.04 8.38 -6.66
CA LEU A 198 23.81 7.50 -7.81
C LEU A 198 23.94 8.25 -9.14
N GLU A 199 23.31 9.43 -9.26
CA GLU A 199 23.40 10.29 -10.46
C GLU A 199 24.85 10.73 -10.74
N GLU A 200 25.60 11.13 -9.71
CA GLU A 200 27.03 11.49 -9.82
C GLU A 200 27.88 10.32 -10.32
N ASN A 201 27.48 9.09 -10.05
CA ASN A 201 28.13 7.87 -10.55
C ASN A 201 27.55 7.39 -11.89
N GLY A 202 26.75 8.21 -12.59
CA GLY A 202 26.19 7.91 -13.90
C GLY A 202 25.01 6.92 -13.86
N ILE A 203 24.40 6.69 -12.70
CA ILE A 203 23.26 5.78 -12.55
C ILE A 203 21.99 6.60 -12.49
N HIS A 204 21.28 6.65 -13.60
CA HIS A 204 20.02 7.37 -13.73
C HIS A 204 18.82 6.43 -13.57
N ILE A 205 18.01 6.64 -12.51
CA ILE A 205 16.74 5.93 -12.29
C ILE A 205 15.64 6.98 -12.32
N PRO A 206 14.71 6.93 -13.31
CA PRO A 206 13.87 8.08 -13.64
C PRO A 206 12.81 8.42 -12.58
N MET A 207 12.25 7.44 -11.86
CA MET A 207 11.17 7.66 -10.89
C MET A 207 11.67 7.52 -9.45
N LYS A 208 11.60 8.57 -8.66
CA LYS A 208 11.95 8.56 -7.23
C LYS A 208 10.69 8.71 -6.39
N HIS A 209 10.48 7.82 -5.39
CA HIS A 209 9.29 7.91 -4.55
C HIS A 209 9.54 7.50 -3.10
N CYS A 210 9.04 8.32 -2.16
CA CYS A 210 9.20 8.13 -0.71
C CYS A 210 7.87 8.02 0.00
N SER A 211 6.92 8.91 -0.31
CA SER A 211 5.67 9.10 0.44
C SER A 211 4.81 7.84 0.47
N ASN A 212 4.47 7.42 1.67
CA ASN A 212 3.32 6.57 1.98
C ASN A 212 2.09 7.46 2.26
N SER A 213 0.99 6.89 2.75
CA SER A 213 -0.23 7.63 3.08
C SER A 213 0.00 8.83 4.01
N ALA A 214 0.87 8.71 5.01
CA ALA A 214 1.17 9.78 5.94
C ALA A 214 2.06 10.85 5.31
N GLY A 215 3.12 10.43 4.60
CA GLY A 215 4.01 11.34 3.88
C GLY A 215 3.25 12.17 2.85
N LEU A 216 2.32 11.57 2.10
CA LEU A 216 1.49 12.26 1.12
C LEU A 216 0.73 13.44 1.75
N ILE A 217 0.15 13.25 2.95
CA ILE A 217 -0.64 14.28 3.63
C ILE A 217 0.24 15.35 4.27
N ARG A 218 1.35 14.95 4.91
CA ARG A 218 2.09 15.80 5.84
C ARG A 218 3.43 16.33 5.33
N MET A 219 4.00 15.69 4.30
CA MET A 219 5.36 15.96 3.80
C MET A 219 5.31 16.13 2.28
N GLN A 220 4.72 17.24 1.81
CA GLN A 220 4.56 17.49 0.37
C GLN A 220 5.90 17.47 -0.38
N GLU A 221 6.97 17.92 0.26
CA GLU A 221 8.34 17.88 -0.27
C GLU A 221 8.85 16.45 -0.54
N ALA A 222 8.24 15.45 0.09
CA ALA A 222 8.60 14.03 -0.09
C ALA A 222 7.78 13.31 -1.17
N ASN A 223 6.83 13.98 -1.82
CA ASN A 223 5.99 13.32 -2.83
C ASN A 223 6.78 12.98 -4.11
N LEU A 224 7.81 13.78 -4.43
CA LEU A 224 8.73 13.55 -5.55
C LEU A 224 7.99 13.18 -6.85
N ASP A 225 8.49 12.17 -7.58
CA ASP A 225 7.88 11.73 -8.85
C ASP A 225 6.65 10.85 -8.67
N ALA A 226 6.44 10.27 -7.46
CA ALA A 226 5.28 9.43 -7.20
C ALA A 226 4.98 9.24 -5.71
N VAL A 227 3.69 9.00 -5.40
CA VAL A 227 3.22 8.66 -4.05
C VAL A 227 2.59 7.26 -4.02
N ARG A 228 2.65 6.61 -2.86
CA ARG A 228 2.03 5.32 -2.62
C ARG A 228 0.89 5.46 -1.62
N ALA A 229 -0.30 5.75 -2.12
CA ALA A 229 -1.50 5.92 -1.31
C ALA A 229 -2.08 4.55 -0.92
N GLY A 230 -2.04 4.25 0.36
CA GLY A 230 -2.55 3.01 0.93
C GLY A 230 -3.83 3.26 1.72
N ILE A 231 -3.75 3.19 3.04
CA ILE A 231 -4.91 3.22 3.93
C ILE A 231 -5.81 4.45 3.73
N THR A 232 -5.25 5.57 3.26
CA THR A 232 -5.99 6.82 3.03
C THR A 232 -7.01 6.72 1.90
N ILE A 233 -6.75 5.94 0.83
CA ILE A 233 -7.76 5.77 -0.23
C ILE A 233 -8.99 5.00 0.26
N TYR A 234 -8.84 4.22 1.34
CA TYR A 234 -9.93 3.51 2.00
C TYR A 234 -10.66 4.34 3.06
N GLY A 235 -10.27 5.61 3.23
CA GLY A 235 -10.94 6.55 4.13
C GLY A 235 -10.49 6.45 5.58
N VAL A 236 -9.31 5.89 5.83
CA VAL A 236 -8.72 5.74 7.16
C VAL A 236 -7.45 6.57 7.27
N TYR A 237 -7.33 7.39 8.30
CA TYR A 237 -6.11 8.14 8.58
C TYR A 237 -5.02 7.21 9.11
N PRO A 238 -3.74 7.42 8.72
CA PRO A 238 -2.63 6.53 9.10
C PRO A 238 -2.46 6.38 10.62
N SER A 239 -2.71 7.44 11.38
CA SER A 239 -2.76 7.43 12.84
C SER A 239 -3.69 8.55 13.35
N GLN A 240 -3.89 8.59 14.67
CA GLN A 240 -4.63 9.70 15.31
C GLN A 240 -3.81 11.00 15.36
N GLN A 241 -2.52 10.95 15.07
CA GLN A 241 -1.61 12.09 15.07
C GLN A 241 -1.56 12.82 13.72
N VAL A 242 -2.15 12.23 12.67
CA VAL A 242 -2.31 12.90 11.38
C VAL A 242 -3.51 13.83 11.44
N GLU A 243 -3.29 15.08 11.11
CA GLU A 243 -4.27 16.16 11.20
C GLU A 243 -5.40 15.96 10.18
N LYS A 244 -6.59 15.65 10.68
CA LYS A 244 -7.78 15.33 9.84
C LYS A 244 -8.32 16.52 9.06
N HIS A 245 -7.99 17.75 9.49
CA HIS A 245 -8.44 18.97 8.79
C HIS A 245 -7.70 19.25 7.48
N ILE A 246 -6.53 18.60 7.26
CA ILE A 246 -5.75 18.77 6.03
C ILE A 246 -6.46 18.15 4.83
N VAL A 247 -7.11 17.00 5.04
CA VAL A 247 -7.80 16.26 3.98
C VAL A 247 -9.03 15.57 4.56
N GLU A 248 -10.18 15.72 3.91
CA GLU A 248 -11.42 15.03 4.31
C GLU A 248 -11.49 13.67 3.63
N LEU A 249 -11.40 12.61 4.42
CA LEU A 249 -11.52 11.22 3.96
C LEU A 249 -12.86 10.63 4.36
N LYS A 250 -13.46 9.83 3.47
CA LYS A 250 -14.73 9.11 3.71
C LYS A 250 -14.46 7.62 3.87
N PRO A 251 -14.85 6.98 4.99
CA PRO A 251 -14.71 5.53 5.15
C PRO A 251 -15.39 4.78 4.01
N VAL A 252 -14.63 3.92 3.35
CA VAL A 252 -15.10 3.16 2.15
C VAL A 252 -15.90 1.93 2.56
N MET A 253 -15.55 1.31 3.70
CA MET A 253 -16.22 0.11 4.22
C MET A 253 -17.16 0.45 5.36
N GLU A 254 -18.35 -0.14 5.34
CA GLU A 254 -19.30 -0.16 6.44
C GLU A 254 -19.66 -1.61 6.78
N LEU A 255 -19.51 -2.00 8.05
CA LEU A 255 -20.00 -3.30 8.54
C LEU A 255 -21.46 -3.16 8.92
N LYS A 256 -22.33 -3.97 8.34
CA LYS A 256 -23.78 -3.96 8.56
C LYS A 256 -24.28 -5.31 9.02
N SER A 257 -25.35 -5.28 9.82
CA SER A 257 -26.01 -6.48 10.32
C SER A 257 -27.46 -6.19 10.65
N HIS A 258 -28.27 -7.24 10.84
CA HIS A 258 -29.63 -7.15 11.30
C HIS A 258 -29.75 -7.49 12.79
N VAL A 259 -30.70 -6.87 13.49
CA VAL A 259 -31.07 -7.32 14.82
C VAL A 259 -31.81 -8.65 14.70
N SER A 260 -31.24 -9.71 15.29
CA SER A 260 -31.79 -11.07 15.23
C SER A 260 -32.81 -11.37 16.32
N PHE A 261 -32.71 -10.68 17.47
CA PHE A 261 -33.62 -10.90 18.60
C PHE A 261 -33.67 -9.67 19.51
N VAL A 262 -34.84 -9.39 20.06
CA VAL A 262 -35.06 -8.32 21.08
C VAL A 262 -35.80 -8.89 22.28
N LYS A 263 -35.34 -8.59 23.48
CA LYS A 263 -36.02 -8.94 24.73
C LYS A 263 -35.95 -7.79 25.75
N LYS A 264 -36.91 -7.77 26.66
CA LYS A 264 -36.90 -6.90 27.83
C LYS A 264 -36.13 -7.59 28.95
N ILE A 265 -35.32 -6.82 29.67
CA ILE A 265 -34.61 -7.25 30.87
C ILE A 265 -34.83 -6.23 31.97
N THR A 266 -34.85 -6.68 33.25
CA THR A 266 -35.02 -5.83 34.42
C THR A 266 -33.69 -5.33 34.95
N LYS A 267 -33.74 -4.24 35.73
CA LYS A 267 -32.57 -3.77 36.48
C LYS A 267 -31.92 -4.89 37.28
N GLY A 268 -30.58 -4.95 37.24
CA GLY A 268 -29.79 -5.98 37.92
C GLY A 268 -29.57 -7.27 37.12
N THR A 269 -30.20 -7.42 35.95
CA THR A 269 -29.95 -8.59 35.08
C THR A 269 -28.53 -8.57 34.55
N ALA A 270 -27.76 -9.65 34.80
CA ALA A 270 -26.45 -9.87 34.20
C ALA A 270 -26.59 -10.39 32.76
N VAL A 271 -25.75 -9.90 31.84
CA VAL A 271 -25.84 -10.19 30.41
C VAL A 271 -24.61 -10.98 29.95
N SER A 272 -24.89 -12.09 29.26
CA SER A 272 -23.89 -12.93 28.55
C SER A 272 -22.80 -13.53 29.48
N TYR A 273 -21.73 -14.09 28.85
CA TYR A 273 -20.65 -14.75 29.58
C TYR A 273 -19.95 -13.79 30.56
N GLY A 274 -19.72 -14.28 31.76
CA GLY A 274 -19.08 -13.54 32.85
C GLY A 274 -19.94 -12.42 33.47
N GLY A 275 -21.14 -12.12 32.94
CA GLY A 275 -22.03 -11.12 33.49
C GLY A 275 -21.41 -9.73 33.63
N THR A 276 -20.45 -9.37 32.77
CA THR A 276 -19.68 -8.13 32.88
C THR A 276 -20.54 -6.87 32.71
N PHE A 277 -21.65 -6.97 31.96
CA PHE A 277 -22.66 -5.93 31.90
C PHE A 277 -23.84 -6.31 32.78
N ILE A 278 -24.18 -5.47 33.78
CA ILE A 278 -25.35 -5.57 34.61
C ILE A 278 -26.30 -4.43 34.26
N ALA A 279 -27.56 -4.75 33.95
CA ALA A 279 -28.56 -3.76 33.54
C ALA A 279 -28.77 -2.70 34.65
N PRO A 280 -28.46 -1.41 34.41
CA PRO A 280 -28.58 -0.35 35.42
C PRO A 280 -30.03 0.07 35.65
N LYS A 281 -30.95 -0.28 34.74
CA LYS A 281 -32.40 -0.01 34.76
C LYS A 281 -33.11 -1.05 33.91
N ASP A 282 -34.42 -1.09 33.95
CA ASP A 282 -35.23 -1.84 32.99
C ASP A 282 -34.96 -1.35 31.59
N MET A 283 -34.68 -2.26 30.69
CA MET A 283 -34.26 -1.92 29.32
C MET A 283 -34.57 -3.01 28.31
N GLN A 284 -34.44 -2.68 27.03
CA GLN A 284 -34.46 -3.65 25.94
C GLN A 284 -33.04 -4.03 25.57
N LEU A 285 -32.83 -5.32 25.35
CA LEU A 285 -31.60 -5.89 24.85
C LEU A 285 -31.82 -6.37 23.40
N ALA A 286 -30.99 -5.92 22.46
CA ALA A 286 -30.96 -6.39 21.09
C ALA A 286 -29.74 -7.30 20.86
N THR A 287 -29.97 -8.43 20.24
CA THR A 287 -28.89 -9.34 19.80
C THR A 287 -28.57 -9.07 18.33
N ILE A 288 -27.30 -8.82 18.05
CA ILE A 288 -26.77 -8.63 16.70
C ILE A 288 -25.84 -9.82 16.40
N PRO A 289 -26.08 -10.58 15.33
CA PRO A 289 -25.36 -11.83 15.03
C PRO A 289 -24.02 -11.54 14.32
N VAL A 290 -23.13 -10.80 14.96
CA VAL A 290 -21.78 -10.47 14.51
C VAL A 290 -20.78 -10.78 15.61
N GLY A 291 -19.66 -11.38 15.26
CA GLY A 291 -18.59 -11.75 16.17
C GLY A 291 -18.02 -13.15 15.91
N TYR A 292 -17.03 -13.55 16.70
CA TYR A 292 -16.30 -14.82 16.67
C TYR A 292 -15.66 -15.14 15.30
N ALA A 293 -16.44 -15.43 14.27
CA ALA A 293 -15.99 -15.92 12.97
C ALA A 293 -16.36 -15.01 11.80
N ASP A 294 -16.76 -13.78 12.08
CA ASP A 294 -17.11 -12.81 11.03
C ASP A 294 -15.90 -11.98 10.60
#